data_aa9c4eac46842abb009505582e54bcf8
#
_entry.id   aa9c4eac46842abb009505582e54bcf8
#
_cell.length_a   1.000
_cell.length_b   1.000
_cell.length_c   1.000
_cell.angle_alpha   90.00
_cell.angle_beta   90.00
_cell.angle_gamma   90.00
#
_symmetry.space_group_name_H-M   'P 1'
#
loop_
_entity.id
_entity.type
_entity.pdbx_description
1 polymer ?
#
loop_
_entity_poly.entity_id
_entity_poly.type
_entity_poly.pdbx_seq_one_letter_code
_entity_poly.pdbx_strand_id
1 'polypeptide(L)'
;MMRTVNAVNVWAAVLVSLAAAGSAGAQARLFPKVAPFRYPDAAPRAGGIVGRVIGERLGDSQFGSEREADVLVGQNIPILGFSQAADPAFVGLTIRVGGRFSLDDPRSTLISNDWVVGLHGVVDRGPWRVAAEIYHESSHLGDEYAERFAARRLDWTREVAALWVRRAVGPIAVHGTLGYTLIDALPLHRVSAGLGTDYRGHLGSLLGASVRPVVGVFAEGQAFADWRVTTSGRAGLELARDGRRMAIGLVFLNGNSTQRQFYDRSSRYWGFELRFEP
;
A
#
# COMPACT_ATOMS: atom_id res chain seq x y z
N MET A 1 -33.69 8.20 2.37
CA MET A 1 -33.56 7.10 3.36
C MET A 1 -32.60 6.07 2.76
N MET A 2 -31.30 6.30 2.89
CA MET A 2 -30.26 5.36 2.42
C MET A 2 -30.17 4.20 3.42
N ARG A 3 -30.43 2.98 2.95
CA ARG A 3 -30.20 1.76 3.74
C ARG A 3 -28.68 1.66 4.02
N THR A 4 -28.30 1.80 5.26
CA THR A 4 -26.97 1.41 5.74
C THR A 4 -26.78 -0.07 5.43
N VAL A 5 -26.04 -0.37 4.37
CA VAL A 5 -25.55 -1.73 4.15
C VAL A 5 -24.62 -2.03 5.32
N ASN A 6 -24.99 -2.98 6.16
CA ASN A 6 -24.16 -3.36 7.30
C ASN A 6 -22.81 -3.84 6.77
N ALA A 7 -21.71 -3.17 7.14
CA ALA A 7 -20.35 -3.51 6.74
C ALA A 7 -20.07 -5.01 6.96
N VAL A 8 -20.58 -5.58 8.06
CA VAL A 8 -20.49 -7.02 8.39
C VAL A 8 -21.04 -7.91 7.27
N ASN A 9 -22.13 -7.53 6.60
CA ASN A 9 -22.72 -8.32 5.53
C ASN A 9 -21.87 -8.28 4.24
N VAL A 10 -21.18 -7.18 3.99
CA VAL A 10 -20.27 -7.07 2.84
C VAL A 10 -19.02 -7.92 3.08
N TRP A 11 -18.47 -7.90 4.28
CA TRP A 11 -17.35 -8.74 4.69
C TRP A 11 -17.68 -10.23 4.60
N ALA A 12 -18.87 -10.62 5.06
CA ALA A 12 -19.35 -12.01 5.00
C ALA A 12 -19.54 -12.47 3.54
N ALA A 13 -20.10 -11.65 2.67
CA ALA A 13 -20.32 -11.99 1.26
C ALA A 13 -19.01 -12.21 0.49
N VAL A 14 -17.97 -11.42 0.77
CA VAL A 14 -16.65 -11.59 0.12
C VAL A 14 -15.95 -12.85 0.62
N LEU A 15 -16.00 -13.13 1.92
CA LEU A 15 -15.46 -14.38 2.47
C LEU A 15 -16.16 -15.61 1.87
N VAL A 16 -17.46 -15.56 1.70
CA VAL A 16 -18.25 -16.65 1.08
C VAL A 16 -17.91 -16.78 -0.41
N SER A 17 -17.73 -15.68 -1.13
CA SER A 17 -17.38 -15.73 -2.57
C SER A 17 -15.95 -16.23 -2.80
N LEU A 18 -15.00 -15.87 -1.94
CA LEU A 18 -13.63 -16.38 -1.99
C LEU A 18 -13.56 -17.86 -1.55
N ALA A 19 -14.36 -18.27 -0.58
CA ALA A 19 -14.48 -19.67 -0.17
C ALA A 19 -15.20 -20.53 -1.23
N ALA A 20 -16.18 -19.99 -1.95
CA ALA A 20 -16.89 -20.68 -3.02
C ALA A 20 -16.05 -20.84 -4.31
N ALA A 21 -15.04 -20.00 -4.52
CA ALA A 21 -14.05 -20.17 -5.58
C ALA A 21 -13.11 -21.37 -5.34
N GLY A 22 -13.06 -21.90 -4.09
CA GLY A 22 -12.45 -23.17 -3.72
C GLY A 22 -13.37 -24.32 -4.10
N SER A 23 -13.22 -24.86 -5.33
CA SER A 23 -14.01 -26.00 -5.81
C SER A 23 -13.93 -27.21 -4.85
N ALA A 24 -14.97 -28.02 -4.83
CA ALA A 24 -15.09 -29.28 -4.09
C ALA A 24 -13.86 -30.19 -4.35
N GLY A 25 -12.93 -30.26 -3.39
CA GLY A 25 -11.69 -31.04 -3.50
C GLY A 25 -10.40 -30.32 -3.07
N ALA A 26 -10.44 -29.01 -2.85
CA ALA A 26 -9.29 -28.27 -2.37
C ALA A 26 -9.01 -28.55 -0.88
N GLN A 27 -7.80 -28.98 -0.53
CA GLN A 27 -7.39 -29.09 0.87
C GLN A 27 -7.11 -27.68 1.44
N ALA A 28 -7.91 -27.28 2.42
CA ALA A 28 -7.67 -26.05 3.17
C ALA A 28 -6.53 -26.26 4.18
N ARG A 29 -5.62 -25.29 4.26
CA ARG A 29 -4.49 -25.29 5.21
C ARG A 29 -4.45 -23.98 5.97
N LEU A 30 -4.31 -24.05 7.30
CA LEU A 30 -4.07 -22.87 8.12
C LEU A 30 -2.62 -22.44 7.99
N PHE A 31 -2.40 -21.10 7.99
CA PHE A 31 -1.10 -20.44 7.91
C PHE A 31 -0.20 -20.99 6.80
N PRO A 32 -0.67 -20.96 5.54
CA PRO A 32 0.07 -21.54 4.43
C PRO A 32 1.39 -20.78 4.21
N LYS A 33 2.46 -21.52 3.90
CA LYS A 33 3.72 -20.92 3.48
C LYS A 33 3.62 -20.49 2.01
N VAL A 34 3.01 -19.35 1.76
CA VAL A 34 2.83 -18.77 0.43
C VAL A 34 3.48 -17.40 0.37
N ALA A 35 3.99 -17.04 -0.80
CA ALA A 35 4.51 -15.69 -0.99
C ALA A 35 3.35 -14.68 -0.94
N PRO A 36 3.46 -13.58 -0.18
CA PRO A 36 2.44 -12.53 -0.16
C PRO A 36 2.27 -11.90 -1.55
N PHE A 37 1.14 -11.23 -1.76
CA PHE A 37 0.98 -10.42 -2.98
C PHE A 37 2.02 -9.30 -2.99
N ARG A 38 2.69 -9.12 -4.13
CA ARG A 38 3.69 -8.07 -4.30
C ARG A 38 3.05 -6.89 -5.02
N TYR A 39 2.85 -5.81 -4.28
CA TYR A 39 2.41 -4.53 -4.82
C TYR A 39 3.50 -3.87 -5.66
N PRO A 40 3.18 -2.84 -6.47
CA PRO A 40 4.21 -2.04 -7.14
C PRO A 40 5.23 -1.50 -6.15
N ASP A 41 6.51 -1.63 -6.46
CA ASP A 41 7.59 -1.19 -5.56
C ASP A 41 7.54 0.31 -5.26
N ALA A 42 7.08 1.08 -6.24
CA ALA A 42 6.94 2.53 -6.12
C ALA A 42 5.59 2.97 -5.52
N ALA A 43 4.63 2.07 -5.28
CA ALA A 43 3.37 2.45 -4.64
C ALA A 43 3.63 2.98 -3.22
N PRO A 44 3.31 4.25 -2.92
CA PRO A 44 3.78 4.92 -1.71
C PRO A 44 3.20 4.31 -0.43
N ARG A 45 2.03 3.66 -0.54
CA ARG A 45 1.30 3.02 0.57
C ARG A 45 1.35 1.49 0.53
N ALA A 46 2.26 0.91 -0.26
CA ALA A 46 2.47 -0.54 -0.31
C ALA A 46 3.00 -1.06 1.03
N GLY A 47 2.71 -2.34 1.34
CA GLY A 47 3.14 -2.99 2.57
C GLY A 47 4.66 -3.14 2.70
N GLY A 48 5.09 -3.72 3.82
CA GLY A 48 6.47 -3.87 4.25
C GLY A 48 6.74 -3.06 5.53
N ILE A 49 7.94 -3.18 6.05
CA ILE A 49 8.48 -2.25 7.06
C ILE A 49 9.33 -1.25 6.29
N VAL A 50 8.89 -0.01 6.25
CA VAL A 50 9.49 1.04 5.42
C VAL A 50 9.79 2.24 6.28
N GLY A 51 11.03 2.73 6.20
CA GLY A 51 11.44 4.03 6.74
C GLY A 51 11.94 4.90 5.60
N ARG A 52 11.45 6.13 5.52
CA ARG A 52 11.90 7.14 4.55
C ARG A 52 12.31 8.41 5.27
N VAL A 53 13.36 9.03 4.79
CA VAL A 53 13.66 10.43 5.06
C VAL A 53 13.44 11.17 3.77
N ILE A 54 12.51 12.11 3.77
CA ILE A 54 12.09 12.84 2.59
C ILE A 54 12.30 14.34 2.79
N GLY A 55 12.63 15.03 1.70
CA GLY A 55 12.67 16.47 1.62
C GLY A 55 11.61 16.96 0.65
N GLU A 56 10.69 17.79 1.12
CA GLU A 56 9.77 18.49 0.23
C GLU A 56 10.54 19.58 -0.53
N ARG A 57 10.32 19.65 -1.83
CA ARG A 57 11.01 20.60 -2.68
C ARG A 57 10.19 21.87 -2.83
N LEU A 58 10.89 23.02 -2.81
CA LEU A 58 10.37 24.34 -3.18
C LEU A 58 9.65 25.13 -2.08
N GLY A 59 10.03 24.94 -0.83
CA GLY A 59 9.55 25.82 0.25
C GLY A 59 8.03 25.80 0.47
N ASP A 60 7.35 24.84 -0.14
CA ASP A 60 5.95 24.59 0.10
C ASP A 60 5.85 23.53 1.18
N SER A 61 6.22 23.91 2.41
CA SER A 61 6.06 23.05 3.58
C SER A 61 4.57 22.97 3.93
N GLN A 62 3.79 22.36 3.00
CA GLN A 62 2.34 22.16 3.16
C GLN A 62 2.00 21.45 4.46
N PHE A 63 2.98 20.76 5.02
CA PHE A 63 2.87 20.02 6.27
C PHE A 63 3.60 20.70 7.44
N GLY A 64 4.09 21.94 7.25
CA GLY A 64 4.82 22.67 8.29
C GLY A 64 6.24 22.16 8.53
N SER A 65 6.79 21.35 7.63
CA SER A 65 8.14 20.79 7.71
C SER A 65 8.70 20.59 6.30
N GLU A 66 9.98 20.90 6.11
CA GLU A 66 10.71 20.65 4.87
C GLU A 66 11.33 19.25 4.86
N ARG A 67 11.73 18.75 6.04
CA ARG A 67 12.28 17.40 6.22
C ARG A 67 11.33 16.57 7.08
N GLU A 68 10.98 15.42 6.56
CA GLU A 68 10.02 14.53 7.21
C GLU A 68 10.55 13.10 7.22
N ALA A 69 10.22 12.36 8.28
CA ALA A 69 10.28 10.91 8.30
C ALA A 69 8.91 10.35 7.95
N ASP A 70 8.88 9.40 7.02
CA ASP A 70 7.70 8.64 6.65
C ASP A 70 7.94 7.17 7.00
N VAL A 71 7.17 6.66 7.94
CA VAL A 71 7.29 5.28 8.43
C VAL A 71 6.02 4.51 8.08
N LEU A 72 6.17 3.35 7.48
CA LEU A 72 5.09 2.45 7.18
C LEU A 72 5.41 1.05 7.72
N VAL A 73 4.49 0.48 8.46
CA VAL A 73 4.52 -0.93 8.85
C VAL A 73 3.26 -1.58 8.30
N GLY A 74 3.42 -2.53 7.39
CA GLY A 74 2.27 -3.17 6.77
C GLY A 74 2.57 -4.55 6.27
N GLN A 75 1.62 -5.47 6.45
CA GLN A 75 1.77 -6.84 6.01
C GLN A 75 0.43 -7.46 5.62
N ASN A 76 0.50 -8.32 4.62
CA ASN A 76 -0.57 -9.24 4.28
C ASN A 76 -0.24 -10.60 4.91
N ILE A 77 -1.05 -11.02 5.86
CA ILE A 77 -0.84 -12.24 6.65
C ILE A 77 -1.76 -13.33 6.11
N PRO A 78 -1.23 -14.35 5.40
CA PRO A 78 -2.04 -15.47 4.93
C PRO A 78 -2.57 -16.29 6.12
N ILE A 79 -3.89 -16.49 6.18
CA ILE A 79 -4.55 -17.27 7.24
C ILE A 79 -4.99 -18.63 6.74
N LEU A 80 -5.65 -18.67 5.57
CA LEU A 80 -6.21 -19.88 5.02
C LEU A 80 -5.79 -20.02 3.53
N GLY A 81 -5.11 -21.10 3.21
CA GLY A 81 -4.70 -21.43 1.85
C GLY A 81 -5.54 -22.57 1.28
N PHE A 82 -5.75 -22.51 -0.02
CA PHE A 82 -6.46 -23.52 -0.81
C PHE A 82 -5.49 -24.01 -1.88
N SER A 83 -5.13 -25.28 -1.81
CA SER A 83 -4.25 -25.90 -2.81
C SER A 83 -5.09 -26.72 -3.76
N GLN A 84 -5.27 -26.20 -4.97
CA GLN A 84 -5.49 -27.03 -6.14
C GLN A 84 -4.18 -27.05 -6.93
N ALA A 85 -3.88 -28.14 -7.57
CA ALA A 85 -2.57 -28.39 -8.19
C ALA A 85 -2.16 -27.33 -9.24
N ALA A 86 -3.10 -26.54 -9.78
CA ALA A 86 -2.86 -25.57 -10.84
C ALA A 86 -2.87 -24.10 -10.37
N ASP A 87 -3.69 -23.73 -9.41
CA ASP A 87 -3.96 -22.33 -9.06
C ASP A 87 -3.97 -22.14 -7.51
N PRO A 88 -2.83 -21.93 -6.88
CA PRO A 88 -2.81 -21.68 -5.44
C PRO A 88 -3.54 -20.39 -5.10
N ALA A 89 -4.43 -20.49 -4.12
CA ALA A 89 -5.19 -19.35 -3.61
C ALA A 89 -5.07 -19.27 -2.09
N PHE A 90 -5.16 -18.08 -1.54
CA PHE A 90 -5.25 -17.88 -0.10
C PHE A 90 -6.07 -16.66 0.27
N VAL A 91 -6.58 -16.65 1.49
CA VAL A 91 -7.18 -15.49 2.13
C VAL A 91 -6.45 -15.17 3.41
N GLY A 92 -6.46 -13.92 3.83
CA GLY A 92 -5.74 -13.48 5.01
C GLY A 92 -6.11 -12.07 5.45
N LEU A 93 -5.32 -11.55 6.37
CA LEU A 93 -5.47 -10.21 6.93
C LEU A 93 -4.53 -9.23 6.24
N THR A 94 -5.05 -8.05 5.92
CA THR A 94 -4.29 -6.87 5.53
C THR A 94 -4.22 -5.93 6.72
N ILE A 95 -3.00 -5.54 7.13
CA ILE A 95 -2.75 -4.58 8.20
C ILE A 95 -1.67 -3.63 7.72
N ARG A 96 -1.94 -2.31 7.75
CA ARG A 96 -0.96 -1.27 7.42
C ARG A 96 -1.14 -0.09 8.36
N VAL A 97 -0.05 0.41 8.89
CA VAL A 97 0.01 1.63 9.70
C VAL A 97 1.11 2.51 9.15
N GLY A 98 0.79 3.73 8.80
CA GLY A 98 1.75 4.72 8.35
C GLY A 98 1.73 5.94 9.24
N GLY A 99 2.89 6.55 9.47
CA GLY A 99 3.01 7.79 10.21
C GLY A 99 4.03 8.72 9.55
N ARG A 100 3.71 9.99 9.53
CA ARG A 100 4.61 11.04 9.05
C ARG A 100 5.00 11.97 10.20
N PHE A 101 6.29 12.25 10.31
CA PHE A 101 6.89 13.01 11.41
C PHE A 101 7.71 14.16 10.85
N SER A 102 7.63 15.31 11.49
CA SER A 102 8.52 16.46 11.21
C SER A 102 9.91 16.17 11.75
N LEU A 103 10.95 16.28 10.92
CA LEU A 103 12.34 16.22 11.34
C LEU A 103 12.94 17.61 11.63
N ASP A 104 12.23 18.67 11.28
CA ASP A 104 12.61 20.03 11.61
C ASP A 104 12.14 20.45 13.01
N ASP A 105 11.27 19.67 13.63
CA ASP A 105 10.90 19.80 15.03
C ASP A 105 11.83 18.92 15.90
N PRO A 106 12.48 19.47 16.94
CA PRO A 106 13.34 18.69 17.84
C PRO A 106 12.66 17.51 18.54
N ARG A 107 11.33 17.53 18.65
CA ARG A 107 10.54 16.44 19.21
C ARG A 107 10.10 15.40 18.19
N SER A 108 10.43 15.61 16.90
CA SER A 108 9.94 14.77 15.80
C SER A 108 8.42 14.61 15.83
N THR A 109 7.71 15.73 15.93
CA THR A 109 6.24 15.78 16.06
C THR A 109 5.55 14.97 14.99
N LEU A 110 4.60 14.15 15.39
CA LEU A 110 3.72 13.41 14.48
C LEU A 110 2.84 14.39 13.70
N ILE A 111 2.92 14.36 12.38
CA ILE A 111 2.08 15.16 11.50
C ILE A 111 0.72 14.48 11.31
N SER A 112 0.74 13.23 10.84
CA SER A 112 -0.47 12.40 10.69
C SER A 112 -0.12 10.92 10.73
N ASN A 113 -1.13 10.10 11.01
CA ASN A 113 -1.04 8.66 10.81
C ASN A 113 -2.26 8.13 10.07
N ASP A 114 -2.04 7.06 9.31
CA ASP A 114 -3.06 6.36 8.54
C ASP A 114 -3.06 4.89 8.93
N TRP A 115 -4.25 4.34 9.11
CA TRP A 115 -4.47 2.95 9.50
C TRP A 115 -5.29 2.24 8.44
N VAL A 116 -4.90 1.01 8.13
CA VAL A 116 -5.64 0.11 7.26
C VAL A 116 -5.72 -1.25 7.93
N VAL A 117 -6.91 -1.79 8.07
CA VAL A 117 -7.13 -3.15 8.54
C VAL A 117 -8.23 -3.80 7.70
N GLY A 118 -8.01 -5.04 7.28
CA GLY A 118 -8.97 -5.69 6.41
C GLY A 118 -8.64 -7.13 6.05
N LEU A 119 -9.32 -7.60 5.03
CA LEU A 119 -9.15 -8.94 4.48
C LEU A 119 -8.60 -8.82 3.06
N HIS A 120 -7.79 -9.78 2.68
CA HIS A 120 -7.36 -9.94 1.30
C HIS A 120 -7.49 -11.39 0.85
N GLY A 121 -7.72 -11.57 -0.45
CA GLY A 121 -7.63 -12.85 -1.12
C GLY A 121 -6.66 -12.74 -2.28
N VAL A 122 -5.85 -13.77 -2.50
CA VAL A 122 -4.89 -13.82 -3.61
C VAL A 122 -5.08 -15.12 -4.39
N VAL A 123 -5.00 -15.01 -5.71
CA VAL A 123 -5.06 -16.15 -6.65
C VAL A 123 -3.92 -16.01 -7.64
N ASP A 124 -3.19 -17.10 -7.87
CA ASP A 124 -2.20 -17.21 -8.94
C ASP A 124 -2.81 -17.93 -10.15
N ARG A 125 -2.73 -17.32 -11.34
CA ARG A 125 -3.19 -17.89 -12.59
C ARG A 125 -2.15 -17.73 -13.70
N GLY A 126 -1.31 -18.74 -13.85
CA GLY A 126 -0.19 -18.71 -14.79
C GLY A 126 0.71 -17.51 -14.53
N PRO A 127 0.94 -16.60 -15.50
CA PRO A 127 1.79 -15.42 -15.30
C PRO A 127 1.11 -14.29 -14.50
N TRP A 128 -0.18 -14.43 -14.20
CA TRP A 128 -0.97 -13.44 -13.50
C TRP A 128 -1.12 -13.76 -12.03
N ARG A 129 -1.02 -12.74 -11.21
CA ARG A 129 -1.35 -12.78 -9.80
C ARG A 129 -2.36 -11.69 -9.51
N VAL A 130 -3.48 -12.06 -8.89
CA VAL A 130 -4.60 -11.16 -8.60
C VAL A 130 -4.83 -11.14 -7.11
N ALA A 131 -4.98 -9.95 -6.53
CA ALA A 131 -5.40 -9.77 -5.16
C ALA A 131 -6.66 -8.92 -5.10
N ALA A 132 -7.61 -9.35 -4.29
CA ALA A 132 -8.79 -8.57 -3.93
C ALA A 132 -8.70 -8.23 -2.44
N GLU A 133 -8.97 -6.97 -2.09
CA GLU A 133 -8.94 -6.48 -0.72
C GLU A 133 -10.27 -5.82 -0.37
N ILE A 134 -10.71 -6.00 0.87
CA ILE A 134 -11.72 -5.14 1.49
C ILE A 134 -11.15 -4.69 2.83
N TYR A 135 -11.06 -3.39 3.05
CA TYR A 135 -10.42 -2.85 4.22
C TYR A 135 -11.09 -1.58 4.73
N HIS A 136 -10.98 -1.41 6.03
CA HIS A 136 -11.22 -0.16 6.72
C HIS A 136 -9.97 0.72 6.62
N GLU A 137 -10.14 1.98 6.26
CA GLU A 137 -9.08 2.99 6.26
C GLU A 137 -9.51 4.17 7.15
N SER A 138 -8.66 4.52 8.13
CA SER A 138 -8.83 5.71 8.96
C SER A 138 -7.56 6.53 9.01
N SER A 139 -7.70 7.82 9.28
CA SER A 139 -6.57 8.75 9.35
C SER A 139 -6.77 9.77 10.45
N HIS A 140 -5.68 10.06 11.16
CA HIS A 140 -5.66 10.98 12.27
C HIS A 140 -4.53 12.00 12.13
N LEU A 141 -4.82 13.23 12.47
CA LEU A 141 -3.83 14.30 12.59
C LEU A 141 -3.13 14.22 13.95
N GLY A 142 -1.83 14.44 14.00
CA GLY A 142 -1.09 14.54 15.24
C GLY A 142 -1.60 15.69 16.12
N ASP A 143 -1.69 15.49 17.43
CA ASP A 143 -2.26 16.48 18.35
C ASP A 143 -1.43 17.76 18.36
N GLU A 144 -0.11 17.64 18.54
CA GLU A 144 0.81 18.80 18.56
C GLU A 144 0.85 19.52 17.20
N TYR A 145 0.73 18.78 16.11
CA TYR A 145 0.61 19.36 14.77
C TYR A 145 -0.67 20.17 14.63
N ALA A 146 -1.80 19.60 15.05
CA ALA A 146 -3.11 20.25 14.97
C ALA A 146 -3.15 21.54 15.80
N GLU A 147 -2.60 21.54 17.00
CA GLU A 147 -2.51 22.71 17.87
C GLU A 147 -1.58 23.78 17.30
N ARG A 148 -0.37 23.39 16.87
CA ARG A 148 0.63 24.33 16.35
C ARG A 148 0.20 25.08 15.11
N PHE A 149 -0.50 24.40 14.20
CA PHE A 149 -0.91 24.96 12.91
C PHE A 149 -2.41 25.30 12.85
N ALA A 150 -3.13 25.21 13.98
CA ALA A 150 -4.59 25.38 14.04
C ALA A 150 -5.27 24.54 12.93
N ALA A 151 -4.76 23.35 12.65
CA ALA A 151 -5.18 22.52 11.54
C ALA A 151 -6.47 21.80 11.88
N ARG A 152 -7.44 21.83 10.96
CA ARG A 152 -8.71 21.13 11.11
C ARG A 152 -8.50 19.63 10.93
N ARG A 153 -8.97 18.83 11.86
CA ARG A 153 -9.05 17.37 11.76
C ARG A 153 -10.18 16.97 10.83
N LEU A 154 -9.89 16.03 9.93
CA LEU A 154 -10.90 15.42 9.08
C LEU A 154 -11.33 14.09 9.70
N ASP A 155 -12.63 13.81 9.64
CA ASP A 155 -13.15 12.47 9.94
C ASP A 155 -12.94 11.58 8.70
N TRP A 156 -11.68 11.13 8.55
CA TRP A 156 -11.34 10.22 7.46
C TRP A 156 -11.56 8.79 7.91
N THR A 157 -12.71 8.26 7.51
CA THR A 157 -13.15 6.90 7.83
C THR A 157 -13.81 6.31 6.59
N ARG A 158 -13.22 5.25 6.02
CA ARG A 158 -13.67 4.66 4.76
C ARG A 158 -13.62 3.15 4.77
N GLU A 159 -14.62 2.51 4.12
CA GLU A 159 -14.57 1.10 3.73
C GLU A 159 -14.27 1.00 2.23
N VAL A 160 -13.19 0.34 1.87
CA VAL A 160 -12.69 0.29 0.48
C VAL A 160 -12.61 -1.14 0.00
N ALA A 161 -13.13 -1.39 -1.21
CA ALA A 161 -12.84 -2.58 -1.99
C ALA A 161 -11.77 -2.24 -3.04
N ALA A 162 -10.73 -3.07 -3.17
CA ALA A 162 -9.66 -2.88 -4.13
C ALA A 162 -9.31 -4.17 -4.85
N LEU A 163 -9.01 -4.06 -6.13
CA LEU A 163 -8.49 -5.13 -6.97
C LEU A 163 -7.09 -4.75 -7.43
N TRP A 164 -6.16 -5.67 -7.28
CA TRP A 164 -4.80 -5.55 -7.76
C TRP A 164 -4.49 -6.69 -8.72
N VAL A 165 -3.88 -6.36 -9.84
CA VAL A 165 -3.43 -7.34 -10.83
C VAL A 165 -1.95 -7.13 -11.07
N ARG A 166 -1.19 -8.21 -11.09
CA ARG A 166 0.24 -8.22 -11.39
C ARG A 166 0.53 -9.26 -12.46
N ARG A 167 1.34 -8.90 -13.46
CA ARG A 167 1.91 -9.83 -14.44
C ARG A 167 3.42 -9.70 -14.46
N ALA A 168 4.13 -10.82 -14.29
CA ALA A 168 5.58 -10.86 -14.40
C ALA A 168 5.99 -11.37 -15.79
N VAL A 169 6.94 -10.70 -16.43
CA VAL A 169 7.54 -11.09 -17.71
C VAL A 169 9.05 -10.89 -17.60
N GLY A 170 9.76 -11.98 -17.33
CA GLY A 170 11.20 -11.92 -17.04
C GLY A 170 11.49 -11.01 -15.83
N PRO A 171 12.41 -10.05 -15.95
CA PRO A 171 12.77 -9.14 -14.88
C PRO A 171 11.76 -8.01 -14.66
N ILE A 172 10.75 -7.88 -15.50
CA ILE A 172 9.75 -6.81 -15.47
C ILE A 172 8.45 -7.36 -14.88
N ALA A 173 7.79 -6.56 -14.05
CA ALA A 173 6.42 -6.77 -13.62
C ALA A 173 5.58 -5.55 -13.96
N VAL A 174 4.39 -5.77 -14.51
CA VAL A 174 3.37 -4.73 -14.69
C VAL A 174 2.24 -4.93 -13.70
N HIS A 175 1.68 -3.82 -13.24
CA HIS A 175 0.66 -3.78 -12.20
C HIS A 175 -0.50 -2.90 -12.63
N GLY A 176 -1.71 -3.30 -12.25
CA GLY A 176 -2.90 -2.47 -12.33
C GLY A 176 -3.67 -2.52 -11.02
N THR A 177 -4.35 -1.45 -10.67
CA THR A 177 -5.26 -1.42 -9.53
C THR A 177 -6.52 -0.64 -9.85
N LEU A 178 -7.61 -1.09 -9.24
CA LEU A 178 -8.89 -0.40 -9.23
C LEU A 178 -9.45 -0.45 -7.82
N GLY A 179 -9.86 0.70 -7.29
CA GLY A 179 -10.46 0.83 -5.97
C GLY A 179 -11.84 1.47 -6.03
N TYR A 180 -12.71 1.04 -5.12
CA TYR A 180 -14.03 1.62 -4.93
C TYR A 180 -14.32 1.76 -3.43
N THR A 181 -14.68 2.96 -3.01
CA THR A 181 -15.10 3.23 -1.63
C THR A 181 -16.56 2.85 -1.46
N LEU A 182 -16.82 1.88 -0.62
CA LEU A 182 -18.17 1.36 -0.30
C LEU A 182 -18.90 2.30 0.65
N ILE A 183 -18.21 2.71 1.72
CA ILE A 183 -18.70 3.61 2.77
C ILE A 183 -17.67 4.71 2.96
N ASP A 184 -18.12 5.93 3.15
CA ASP A 184 -17.27 7.11 3.34
C ASP A 184 -17.93 8.04 4.35
N ALA A 185 -17.19 8.49 5.35
CA ALA A 185 -17.66 9.53 6.28
C ALA A 185 -17.68 10.91 5.62
N LEU A 186 -16.88 11.10 4.56
CA LEU A 186 -16.85 12.34 3.77
C LEU A 186 -17.61 12.14 2.44
N PRO A 187 -18.30 13.18 1.92
CA PRO A 187 -19.03 13.07 0.65
C PRO A 187 -18.11 13.13 -0.57
N LEU A 188 -17.14 12.21 -0.64
CA LEU A 188 -16.13 12.20 -1.68
C LEU A 188 -16.48 11.23 -2.82
N HIS A 189 -15.93 11.48 -4.01
CA HIS A 189 -15.98 10.53 -5.11
C HIS A 189 -15.24 9.24 -4.79
N ARG A 190 -15.75 8.10 -5.27
CA ARG A 190 -15.46 6.77 -4.72
C ARG A 190 -14.44 5.94 -5.50
N VAL A 191 -14.08 6.35 -6.71
CA VAL A 191 -13.26 5.52 -7.61
C VAL A 191 -11.80 5.93 -7.55
N SER A 192 -10.90 4.95 -7.58
CA SER A 192 -9.47 5.13 -7.78
C SER A 192 -8.95 4.11 -8.78
N ALA A 193 -7.92 4.45 -9.54
CA ALA A 193 -7.24 3.57 -10.47
C ALA A 193 -5.75 3.86 -10.51
N GLY A 194 -4.93 2.85 -10.77
CA GLY A 194 -3.49 3.04 -10.87
C GLY A 194 -2.83 1.99 -11.74
N LEU A 195 -1.67 2.36 -12.28
CA LEU A 195 -0.82 1.52 -13.10
C LEU A 195 0.63 1.64 -12.62
N GLY A 196 1.40 0.57 -12.75
CA GLY A 196 2.81 0.59 -12.39
C GLY A 196 3.62 -0.45 -13.13
N THR A 197 4.93 -0.26 -13.06
CA THR A 197 5.88 -1.23 -13.56
C THR A 197 7.10 -1.28 -12.65
N ASP A 198 7.63 -2.48 -12.45
CA ASP A 198 8.84 -2.74 -11.71
C ASP A 198 9.84 -3.50 -12.57
N TYR A 199 11.10 -3.16 -12.43
CA TYR A 199 12.22 -3.94 -12.94
C TYR A 199 13.04 -4.49 -11.77
N ARG A 200 13.44 -5.77 -11.86
CA ARG A 200 14.39 -6.42 -10.95
C ARG A 200 15.41 -7.18 -11.75
N GLY A 201 16.64 -6.67 -11.73
CA GLY A 201 17.77 -7.34 -12.34
C GLY A 201 18.45 -8.36 -11.42
N HIS A 202 19.65 -8.74 -11.80
CA HIS A 202 20.55 -9.57 -11.00
C HIS A 202 21.98 -9.06 -11.17
N LEU A 203 22.66 -8.77 -10.06
CA LEU A 203 24.05 -8.30 -10.04
C LEU A 203 25.03 -9.36 -9.49
N GLY A 204 24.50 -10.38 -8.81
CA GLY A 204 25.33 -11.38 -8.16
C GLY A 204 24.83 -11.74 -6.77
N SER A 205 25.73 -12.14 -5.88
CA SER A 205 25.41 -12.47 -4.50
C SER A 205 26.38 -11.84 -3.51
N LEU A 206 25.87 -11.46 -2.34
CA LEU A 206 26.65 -10.94 -1.21
C LEU A 206 26.20 -11.69 0.06
N LEU A 207 27.13 -12.33 0.75
CA LEU A 207 26.88 -13.09 1.98
C LEU A 207 25.75 -14.13 1.83
N GLY A 208 25.63 -14.73 0.64
CA GLY A 208 24.58 -15.70 0.32
C GLY A 208 23.21 -15.11 -0.01
N ALA A 209 23.07 -13.79 -0.01
CA ALA A 209 21.88 -13.10 -0.50
C ALA A 209 22.05 -12.69 -1.97
N SER A 210 20.99 -12.80 -2.76
CA SER A 210 20.97 -12.28 -4.13
C SER A 210 20.93 -10.76 -4.10
N VAL A 211 21.84 -10.09 -4.83
CA VAL A 211 21.88 -8.62 -5.00
C VAL A 211 21.18 -8.27 -6.29
N ARG A 212 20.18 -7.37 -6.21
CA ARG A 212 19.32 -7.00 -7.34
C ARG A 212 19.17 -5.49 -7.45
N PRO A 213 19.43 -4.90 -8.60
CA PRO A 213 18.98 -3.54 -8.88
C PRO A 213 17.45 -3.58 -9.04
N VAL A 214 16.79 -2.63 -8.41
CA VAL A 214 15.34 -2.50 -8.46
C VAL A 214 14.97 -1.08 -8.91
N VAL A 215 14.03 -0.99 -9.84
CA VAL A 215 13.45 0.29 -10.29
C VAL A 215 11.96 0.08 -10.43
N GLY A 216 11.18 1.02 -9.91
CA GLY A 216 9.72 0.99 -10.02
C GLY A 216 9.16 2.37 -10.31
N VAL A 217 8.06 2.40 -11.04
CA VAL A 217 7.23 3.60 -11.26
C VAL A 217 5.78 3.20 -11.05
N PHE A 218 5.04 4.07 -10.38
CA PHE A 218 3.61 3.90 -10.17
C PHE A 218 2.89 5.23 -10.34
N ALA A 219 1.75 5.20 -11.02
CA ALA A 219 0.88 6.34 -11.20
C ALA A 219 -0.53 5.97 -10.77
N GLU A 220 -1.17 6.81 -9.97
CA GLU A 220 -2.56 6.63 -9.55
C GLU A 220 -3.36 7.92 -9.70
N GLY A 221 -4.64 7.77 -10.02
CA GLY A 221 -5.64 8.82 -10.01
C GLY A 221 -6.77 8.44 -9.07
N GLN A 222 -7.33 9.44 -8.40
CA GLN A 222 -8.44 9.29 -7.47
C GLN A 222 -9.53 10.29 -7.83
N ALA A 223 -10.76 9.82 -7.98
CA ALA A 223 -11.88 10.66 -8.42
C ALA A 223 -12.16 11.82 -7.45
N PHE A 224 -11.92 11.63 -6.15
CA PHE A 224 -12.06 12.68 -5.16
C PHE A 224 -11.00 13.82 -5.27
N ALA A 225 -9.95 13.59 -6.03
CA ALA A 225 -8.92 14.57 -6.35
C ALA A 225 -8.96 14.97 -7.84
N ASP A 226 -10.15 14.94 -8.44
CA ASP A 226 -10.39 15.30 -9.84
C ASP A 226 -9.48 14.56 -10.83
N TRP A 227 -9.19 13.31 -10.54
CA TRP A 227 -8.28 12.46 -11.33
C TRP A 227 -6.87 13.03 -11.53
N ARG A 228 -6.46 13.98 -10.69
CA ARG A 228 -5.08 14.45 -10.71
C ARG A 228 -4.14 13.27 -10.46
N VAL A 229 -3.26 13.03 -11.42
CA VAL A 229 -2.34 11.89 -11.36
C VAL A 229 -1.24 12.15 -10.35
N THR A 230 -1.10 11.24 -9.40
CA THR A 230 0.05 11.15 -8.49
C THR A 230 1.02 10.14 -9.05
N THR A 231 2.24 10.58 -9.34
CA THR A 231 3.32 9.73 -9.83
C THR A 231 4.35 9.53 -8.73
N SER A 232 4.75 8.30 -8.53
CA SER A 232 5.82 7.93 -7.60
C SER A 232 6.84 7.02 -8.26
N GLY A 233 8.06 7.06 -7.79
CA GLY A 233 9.14 6.24 -8.31
C GLY A 233 10.09 5.81 -7.20
N ARG A 234 10.79 4.71 -7.49
CA ARG A 234 11.79 4.11 -6.63
C ARG A 234 12.93 3.55 -7.47
N ALA A 235 14.17 3.75 -7.01
CA ALA A 235 15.35 3.12 -7.60
C ALA A 235 16.35 2.77 -6.50
N GLY A 236 16.91 1.56 -6.53
CA GLY A 236 17.85 1.14 -5.48
C GLY A 236 18.37 -0.28 -5.65
N LEU A 237 18.88 -0.82 -4.55
CA LEU A 237 19.38 -2.18 -4.45
C LEU A 237 18.55 -2.98 -3.45
N GLU A 238 18.25 -4.21 -3.80
CA GLU A 238 17.57 -5.21 -2.97
C GLU A 238 18.54 -6.38 -2.67
N LEU A 239 18.60 -6.78 -1.42
CA LEU A 239 19.17 -8.04 -0.96
C LEU A 239 18.03 -9.01 -0.68
N ALA A 240 18.07 -10.20 -1.29
CA ALA A 240 17.02 -11.19 -1.15
C ALA A 240 17.59 -12.56 -0.78
N ARG A 241 17.07 -13.15 0.31
CA ARG A 241 17.44 -14.50 0.78
C ARG A 241 16.27 -15.14 1.53
N ASP A 242 16.01 -16.41 1.24
CA ASP A 242 15.02 -17.24 1.95
C ASP A 242 13.63 -16.58 2.09
N GLY A 243 13.17 -15.91 1.03
CA GLY A 243 11.90 -15.19 0.99
C GLY A 243 11.93 -13.78 1.58
N ARG A 244 12.93 -13.46 2.39
CA ARG A 244 13.12 -12.12 3.00
C ARG A 244 13.83 -11.17 2.06
N ARG A 245 13.51 -9.92 2.16
CA ARG A 245 14.08 -8.86 1.32
C ARG A 245 14.38 -7.62 2.14
N MET A 246 15.53 -7.04 1.90
CA MET A 246 15.92 -5.74 2.41
C MET A 246 16.35 -4.88 1.22
N ALA A 247 15.89 -3.66 1.16
CA ALA A 247 16.24 -2.77 0.07
C ALA A 247 16.52 -1.36 0.56
N ILE A 248 17.48 -0.71 -0.09
CA ILE A 248 17.82 0.69 0.11
C ILE A 248 17.74 1.40 -1.24
N GLY A 249 17.23 2.61 -1.25
CA GLY A 249 17.10 3.35 -2.51
C GLY A 249 16.61 4.76 -2.36
N LEU A 250 16.46 5.40 -3.50
CA LEU A 250 15.86 6.70 -3.66
C LEU A 250 14.37 6.56 -3.98
N VAL A 251 13.58 7.47 -3.48
CA VAL A 251 12.16 7.60 -3.79
C VAL A 251 11.83 9.00 -4.23
N PHE A 252 10.82 9.12 -5.08
CA PHE A 252 10.19 10.40 -5.38
C PHE A 252 8.67 10.27 -5.41
N LEU A 253 8.00 11.41 -5.21
CA LEU A 253 6.56 11.54 -5.40
C LEU A 253 6.25 12.94 -5.96
N ASN A 254 5.27 13.00 -6.84
CA ASN A 254 4.70 14.25 -7.35
C ASN A 254 3.23 14.05 -7.65
N GLY A 255 2.37 14.83 -7.01
CA GLY A 255 0.91 14.77 -7.18
C GLY A 255 0.14 15.07 -5.91
N ASN A 256 -0.91 14.33 -5.61
CA ASN A 256 -1.68 14.48 -4.39
C ASN A 256 -0.92 13.90 -3.19
N SER A 257 -1.16 14.46 -2.03
CA SER A 257 -0.65 13.92 -0.77
C SER A 257 -1.11 12.47 -0.58
N THR A 258 -0.20 11.63 -0.12
CA THR A 258 -0.51 10.26 0.27
C THR A 258 -1.06 10.16 1.69
N GLN A 259 -0.96 11.23 2.47
CA GLN A 259 -1.55 11.33 3.81
C GLN A 259 -3.01 11.74 3.69
N ARG A 260 -3.91 10.99 4.30
CA ARG A 260 -5.35 11.17 4.14
C ARG A 260 -5.92 12.44 4.80
N GLN A 261 -5.28 12.91 5.86
CA GLN A 261 -5.64 14.21 6.46
C GLN A 261 -5.35 15.40 5.53
N PHE A 262 -4.54 15.17 4.49
CA PHE A 262 -4.13 16.18 3.50
C PHE A 262 -4.49 15.77 2.06
N TYR A 263 -5.57 15.02 1.88
CA TYR A 263 -5.97 14.40 0.61
C TYR A 263 -6.19 15.41 -0.53
N ASP A 264 -6.57 16.65 -0.20
CA ASP A 264 -6.84 17.74 -1.12
C ASP A 264 -5.59 18.58 -1.47
N ARG A 265 -4.44 18.26 -0.85
CA ARG A 265 -3.20 18.98 -1.04
C ARG A 265 -2.28 18.26 -2.02
N SER A 266 -1.40 19.04 -2.68
CA SER A 266 -0.31 18.49 -3.46
C SER A 266 0.88 18.17 -2.57
N SER A 267 1.65 17.17 -2.95
CA SER A 267 2.91 16.79 -2.33
C SER A 267 3.94 16.51 -3.40
N ARG A 268 5.16 16.99 -3.18
CA ARG A 268 6.30 16.74 -4.08
C ARG A 268 7.56 16.59 -3.26
N TYR A 269 8.12 15.38 -3.27
CA TYR A 269 9.32 15.11 -2.49
C TYR A 269 10.29 14.17 -3.20
N TRP A 270 11.52 14.19 -2.69
CA TRP A 270 12.57 13.21 -2.90
C TRP A 270 13.04 12.70 -1.55
N GLY A 271 13.54 11.49 -1.52
CA GLY A 271 14.04 10.94 -0.26
C GLY A 271 14.81 9.66 -0.44
N PHE A 272 15.31 9.19 0.70
CA PHE A 272 15.92 7.88 0.86
C PHE A 272 14.93 6.93 1.52
N GLU A 273 14.93 5.69 1.09
CA GLU A 273 14.09 4.63 1.64
C GLU A 273 14.95 3.45 2.09
N LEU A 274 14.65 2.94 3.27
CA LEU A 274 15.01 1.60 3.72
C LEU A 274 13.73 0.79 3.82
N ARG A 275 13.69 -0.39 3.19
CA ARG A 275 12.53 -1.29 3.19
C ARG A 275 12.96 -2.68 3.61
N PHE A 276 12.15 -3.30 4.46
CA PHE A 276 12.27 -4.70 4.83
C PHE A 276 10.94 -5.42 4.61
N GLU A 277 11.02 -6.59 3.97
CA GLU A 277 9.89 -7.49 3.76
C GLU A 277 10.31 -8.87 4.30
N PRO A 278 9.72 -9.30 5.44
CA PRO A 278 10.07 -10.54 6.13
C PRO A 278 9.64 -11.80 5.39
#